data_8c6468552c4f3f5cfe11005bd09d24cb
#
_entry.id   8c6468552c4f3f5cfe11005bd09d24cb
#
_cell.length_a   1.000
_cell.length_b   1.000
_cell.length_c   1.000
_cell.angle_alpha   90.00
_cell.angle_beta   90.00
_cell.angle_gamma   90.00
#
_symmetry.space_group_name_H-M   'P 1'
#
loop_
_entity.id
_entity.type
_entity.pdbx_description
1 polymer ?
#
loop_
_entity_poly.entity_id
_entity_poly.type
_entity_poly.pdbx_seq_one_letter_code
_entity_poly.pdbx_strand_id
1 'polypeptide(L)'
;AINLLFGIEKIAIARHIKNNFQDIVSEITSVGGNLLLKGEKFLVRVEGSSKGFLTKDVEIAATSNIIEKKSNLGSRPGTEEDYDKLLYTYLTKNNAYICIFSDKGKGGIPYQSQNQKTICAVYDEISAVSSFETIKQGYDTQIIVCYRQKSELMNLAKIINQIIPRLVQDKIELEFFHLKIKPNGIKNYLIYVNSILEI
;
A
#
# COMPACT_ATOMS: atom_id res chain seq x y z
N ALA A 1 5.86 -2.88 8.66
CA ALA A 1 5.20 -4.17 8.42
C ALA A 1 3.78 -3.98 7.88
N ILE A 2 2.91 -3.11 8.49
CA ILE A 2 1.51 -2.91 8.07
C ILE A 2 1.40 -2.47 6.60
N ASN A 3 2.31 -1.63 6.11
CA ASN A 3 2.35 -1.18 4.71
C ASN A 3 2.60 -2.30 3.67
N LEU A 4 2.96 -3.49 4.12
CA LEU A 4 3.13 -4.66 3.25
C LEU A 4 1.84 -5.43 3.03
N LEU A 5 0.81 -5.22 3.86
CA LEU A 5 -0.46 -5.93 3.74
C LEU A 5 -1.25 -5.49 2.50
N PHE A 6 -1.93 -6.43 1.88
CA PHE A 6 -2.88 -6.12 0.82
C PHE A 6 -4.09 -5.36 1.38
N GLY A 7 -4.65 -4.47 0.56
CA GLY A 7 -5.75 -3.59 0.95
C GLY A 7 -5.32 -2.28 1.60
N ILE A 8 -4.03 -2.10 1.86
CA ILE A 8 -3.48 -0.86 2.42
C ILE A 8 -2.86 -0.05 1.28
N GLU A 9 -3.46 1.07 0.93
CA GLU A 9 -2.93 1.99 -0.09
C GLU A 9 -1.94 2.98 0.51
N LYS A 10 -2.24 3.46 1.72
CA LYS A 10 -1.43 4.49 2.38
C LYS A 10 -1.55 4.38 3.90
N ILE A 11 -0.47 4.58 4.58
CA ILE A 11 -0.40 4.71 6.03
C ILE A 11 0.09 6.11 6.35
N ALA A 12 -0.54 6.77 7.31
CA ALA A 12 -0.11 8.06 7.77
C ALA A 12 0.00 8.09 9.29
N ILE A 13 1.08 8.69 9.79
CA ILE A 13 1.19 9.10 11.18
C ILE A 13 0.72 10.56 11.23
N ALA A 14 -0.29 10.83 12.04
CA ALA A 14 -0.90 12.14 12.08
C ALA A 14 -1.15 12.61 13.52
N ARG A 15 -1.15 13.92 13.72
CA ARG A 15 -1.70 14.53 14.92
C ARG A 15 -3.20 14.62 14.79
N HIS A 16 -3.88 14.28 15.86
CA HIS A 16 -5.33 14.30 15.94
C HIS A 16 -5.81 15.51 16.75
N ILE A 17 -6.71 16.29 16.16
CA ILE A 17 -7.35 17.44 16.81
C ILE A 17 -8.85 17.47 16.47
N LYS A 18 -9.60 18.37 17.11
CA LYS A 18 -11.00 18.62 16.75
C LYS A 18 -11.12 19.30 15.38
N ASN A 19 -12.21 19.02 14.67
CA ASN A 19 -12.51 19.68 13.40
C ASN A 19 -13.01 21.10 13.65
N ASN A 20 -12.08 22.02 13.88
CA ASN A 20 -12.27 23.45 14.09
C ASN A 20 -11.28 24.22 13.25
N PHE A 21 -11.74 25.24 12.54
CA PHE A 21 -10.94 26.01 11.59
C PHE A 21 -9.63 26.54 12.21
N GLN A 22 -9.72 27.22 13.33
CA GLN A 22 -8.56 27.89 13.96
C GLN A 22 -7.55 26.86 14.46
N ASP A 23 -8.01 25.78 15.09
CA ASP A 23 -7.16 24.71 15.59
C ASP A 23 -6.42 24.02 14.45
N ILE A 24 -7.12 23.74 13.33
CA ILE A 24 -6.54 23.11 12.15
C ILE A 24 -5.46 23.99 11.54
N VAL A 25 -5.76 25.27 11.29
CA VAL A 25 -4.80 26.22 10.72
C VAL A 25 -3.56 26.35 11.62
N SER A 26 -3.77 26.45 12.94
CA SER A 26 -2.68 26.56 13.93
C SER A 26 -1.80 25.31 13.93
N GLU A 27 -2.43 24.12 13.92
CA GLU A 27 -1.67 22.86 13.96
C GLU A 27 -0.94 22.58 12.63
N ILE A 28 -1.55 22.85 11.47
CA ILE A 28 -0.84 22.76 10.17
C ILE A 28 0.36 23.71 10.17
N THR A 29 0.19 24.91 10.67
CA THR A 29 1.28 25.90 10.76
C THR A 29 2.40 25.42 11.68
N SER A 30 2.06 24.80 12.83
CA SER A 30 3.02 24.22 13.76
C SER A 30 3.79 23.06 13.14
N VAL A 31 3.07 22.11 12.54
CA VAL A 31 3.66 20.94 11.88
C VAL A 31 4.55 21.38 10.71
N GLY A 32 4.04 22.26 9.84
CA GLY A 32 4.79 22.78 8.70
C GLY A 32 6.05 23.51 9.16
N GLY A 33 5.92 24.32 10.21
CA GLY A 33 7.06 25.00 10.80
C GLY A 33 8.18 24.12 11.33
N ASN A 34 7.87 22.88 11.71
CA ASN A 34 8.84 21.89 12.21
C ASN A 34 9.41 21.00 11.10
N LEU A 35 8.64 20.78 10.02
CA LEU A 35 9.02 19.85 8.95
C LEU A 35 9.74 20.54 7.78
N LEU A 36 9.52 21.84 7.57
CA LEU A 36 10.10 22.57 6.45
C LEU A 36 11.54 22.94 6.69
N LEU A 37 12.40 22.64 5.73
CA LEU A 37 13.78 23.06 5.68
C LEU A 37 13.94 24.37 4.87
N LYS A 38 15.12 24.98 4.98
CA LYS A 38 15.42 26.23 4.30
C LYS A 38 15.30 26.08 2.77
N GLY A 39 14.50 26.94 2.16
CA GLY A 39 14.32 27.01 0.71
C GLY A 39 13.35 25.99 0.11
N GLU A 40 12.82 25.05 0.91
CA GLU A 40 11.87 24.07 0.41
C GLU A 40 10.54 24.70 -0.04
N LYS A 41 9.98 24.13 -1.11
CA LYS A 41 8.62 24.41 -1.57
C LYS A 41 7.66 23.51 -0.82
N PHE A 42 6.53 24.04 -0.41
CA PHE A 42 5.51 23.27 0.28
C PHE A 42 4.12 23.44 -0.31
N LEU A 43 3.32 22.40 -0.25
CA LEU A 43 1.92 22.40 -0.62
C LEU A 43 1.08 22.02 0.58
N VAL A 44 0.09 22.84 0.94
CA VAL A 44 -0.94 22.48 1.92
C VAL A 44 -2.14 21.89 1.18
N ARG A 45 -2.54 20.70 1.55
CA ARG A 45 -3.71 20.00 1.02
C ARG A 45 -4.63 19.56 2.14
N VAL A 46 -5.90 19.93 2.06
CA VAL A 46 -6.93 19.59 3.04
C VAL A 46 -8.08 18.89 2.34
N GLU A 47 -8.34 17.66 2.74
CA GLU A 47 -9.40 16.83 2.17
C GLU A 47 -10.38 16.34 3.23
N GLY A 48 -11.56 15.89 2.81
CA GLY A 48 -12.56 15.31 3.67
C GLY A 48 -13.71 16.27 4.00
N SER A 49 -14.40 16.03 5.12
CA SER A 49 -15.63 16.74 5.49
C SER A 49 -15.34 17.88 6.46
N SER A 50 -15.48 19.11 5.99
CA SER A 50 -15.39 20.31 6.82
C SER A 50 -16.72 20.62 7.52
N LYS A 51 -16.66 21.35 8.63
CA LYS A 51 -17.82 21.76 9.42
C LYS A 51 -17.93 23.27 9.47
N GLY A 52 -18.72 23.84 8.55
CA GLY A 52 -19.00 25.28 8.52
C GLY A 52 -17.90 26.16 7.90
N PHE A 53 -16.92 25.56 7.19
CA PHE A 53 -15.87 26.26 6.44
C PHE A 53 -15.48 25.46 5.20
N LEU A 54 -14.80 26.09 4.26
CA LEU A 54 -14.26 25.40 3.09
C LEU A 54 -12.85 24.89 3.37
N THR A 55 -12.53 23.70 2.89
CA THR A 55 -11.16 23.13 3.00
C THR A 55 -10.13 24.05 2.36
N LYS A 56 -10.51 24.74 1.27
CA LYS A 56 -9.68 25.71 0.57
C LYS A 56 -9.29 26.91 1.43
N ASP A 57 -10.21 27.38 2.27
CA ASP A 57 -9.91 28.50 3.20
C ASP A 57 -8.85 28.10 4.23
N VAL A 58 -8.89 26.85 4.70
CA VAL A 58 -7.85 26.32 5.59
C VAL A 58 -6.50 26.24 4.88
N GLU A 59 -6.46 25.76 3.62
CA GLU A 59 -5.23 25.70 2.82
C GLU A 59 -4.60 27.09 2.68
N ILE A 60 -5.40 28.10 2.32
CA ILE A 60 -4.94 29.47 2.15
C ILE A 60 -4.45 30.06 3.47
N ALA A 61 -5.23 29.94 4.55
CA ALA A 61 -4.88 30.49 5.85
C ALA A 61 -3.62 29.85 6.42
N ALA A 62 -3.53 28.52 6.35
CA ALA A 62 -2.34 27.81 6.83
C ALA A 62 -1.09 28.15 6.00
N THR A 63 -1.22 28.24 4.67
CA THR A 63 -0.12 28.65 3.80
C THR A 63 0.39 30.05 4.15
N SER A 64 -0.52 31.03 4.33
CA SER A 64 -0.18 32.40 4.71
C SER A 64 0.54 32.45 6.05
N ASN A 65 0.02 31.73 7.04
CA ASN A 65 0.63 31.66 8.38
C ASN A 65 2.03 31.02 8.39
N ILE A 66 2.25 30.01 7.55
CA ILE A 66 3.57 29.37 7.42
C ILE A 66 4.56 30.36 6.81
N ILE A 67 4.18 31.06 5.75
CA ILE A 67 5.03 32.07 5.10
C ILE A 67 5.41 33.17 6.12
N GLU A 68 4.43 33.69 6.85
CA GLU A 68 4.65 34.74 7.85
C GLU A 68 5.59 34.26 8.97
N LYS A 69 5.32 33.12 9.58
CA LYS A 69 6.12 32.59 10.70
C LYS A 69 7.49 32.07 10.30
N LYS A 70 7.68 31.68 9.04
CA LYS A 70 8.92 31.06 8.54
C LYS A 70 9.57 31.85 7.40
N SER A 71 9.33 33.14 7.34
CA SER A 71 9.97 34.06 6.39
C SER A 71 11.51 33.92 6.37
N ASN A 72 12.13 33.63 7.54
CA ASN A 72 13.57 33.44 7.69
C ASN A 72 14.11 32.19 6.96
N LEU A 73 13.27 31.20 6.69
CA LEU A 73 13.68 29.97 5.99
C LEU A 73 13.67 30.13 4.48
N GLY A 74 13.05 31.19 3.93
CA GLY A 74 12.89 31.35 2.48
C GLY A 74 12.06 30.24 1.83
N SER A 75 11.28 29.49 2.62
CA SER A 75 10.35 28.51 2.11
C SER A 75 9.18 29.19 1.40
N ARG A 76 8.69 28.60 0.33
CA ARG A 76 7.65 29.20 -0.52
C ARG A 76 6.58 28.18 -0.89
N PRO A 77 5.34 28.63 -1.17
CA PRO A 77 4.31 27.74 -1.69
C PRO A 77 4.74 27.11 -3.02
N GLY A 78 4.48 25.83 -3.15
CA GLY A 78 4.61 25.07 -4.39
C GLY A 78 3.27 24.91 -5.08
N THR A 79 3.28 24.22 -6.22
CA THR A 79 2.10 23.80 -6.99
C THR A 79 1.89 22.29 -6.84
N GLU A 80 0.80 21.76 -7.41
CA GLU A 80 0.53 20.31 -7.40
C GLU A 80 1.60 19.49 -8.13
N GLU A 81 2.31 20.11 -9.07
CA GLU A 81 3.35 19.46 -9.87
C GLU A 81 4.77 19.73 -9.34
N ASP A 82 4.94 20.74 -8.46
CA ASP A 82 6.24 21.20 -8.01
C ASP A 82 6.22 21.60 -6.53
N TYR A 83 6.45 20.61 -5.65
CA TYR A 83 6.64 20.81 -4.21
C TYR A 83 7.62 19.77 -3.65
N ASP A 84 8.35 20.17 -2.61
CA ASP A 84 9.26 19.31 -1.86
C ASP A 84 8.55 18.62 -0.68
N LYS A 85 7.59 19.33 -0.05
CA LYS A 85 6.84 18.84 1.11
C LYS A 85 5.34 19.02 0.92
N LEU A 86 4.59 17.93 1.14
CA LEU A 86 3.14 17.94 1.22
C LEU A 86 2.69 17.96 2.68
N LEU A 87 2.04 19.03 3.09
CA LEU A 87 1.39 19.16 4.39
C LEU A 87 -0.08 18.72 4.23
N TYR A 88 -0.30 17.43 4.39
CA TYR A 88 -1.60 16.81 4.15
C TYR A 88 -2.44 16.74 5.43
N THR A 89 -3.71 17.13 5.31
CA THR A 89 -4.69 17.07 6.40
C THR A 89 -5.96 16.38 5.93
N TYR A 90 -6.45 15.44 6.70
CA TYR A 90 -7.71 14.76 6.44
C TYR A 90 -8.75 15.10 7.50
N LEU A 91 -9.93 15.54 7.05
CA LEU A 91 -11.05 15.95 7.89
C LEU A 91 -12.13 14.87 7.92
N THR A 92 -12.55 14.51 9.11
CA THR A 92 -13.78 13.76 9.35
C THR A 92 -14.82 14.69 9.98
N LYS A 93 -16.06 14.23 10.15
CA LYS A 93 -17.14 15.04 10.74
C LYS A 93 -16.75 15.74 12.05
N ASN A 94 -15.95 15.11 12.92
CA ASN A 94 -15.65 15.63 14.25
C ASN A 94 -14.15 15.90 14.47
N ASN A 95 -13.28 15.35 13.65
CA ASN A 95 -11.84 15.34 13.88
C ASN A 95 -11.06 15.76 12.62
N ALA A 96 -9.88 16.30 12.85
CA ALA A 96 -8.89 16.57 11.84
C ALA A 96 -7.60 15.80 12.14
N TYR A 97 -6.96 15.29 11.11
CA TYR A 97 -5.72 14.51 11.17
C TYR A 97 -4.66 15.20 10.32
N ILE A 98 -3.71 15.85 10.98
CA ILE A 98 -2.60 16.56 10.34
C ILE A 98 -1.44 15.59 10.19
N CYS A 99 -1.14 15.23 8.95
CA CYS A 99 -0.14 14.22 8.61
C CYS A 99 1.28 14.74 8.89
N ILE A 100 2.05 13.97 9.65
CA ILE A 100 3.48 14.21 9.92
C ILE A 100 4.33 13.38 8.97
N PHE A 101 3.92 12.14 8.73
CA PHE A 101 4.62 11.18 7.89
C PHE A 101 3.61 10.30 7.16
N SER A 102 3.88 9.98 5.92
CA SER A 102 3.09 8.99 5.19
C SER A 102 3.97 8.06 4.38
N ASP A 103 3.53 6.80 4.29
CA ASP A 103 4.17 5.77 3.49
C ASP A 103 3.13 5.10 2.60
N LYS A 104 3.57 4.68 1.41
CA LYS A 104 2.71 3.95 0.48
C LYS A 104 2.58 2.50 0.93
N GLY A 105 1.35 2.00 0.92
CA GLY A 105 1.06 0.58 1.06
C GLY A 105 1.17 -0.15 -0.29
N LYS A 106 0.89 -1.44 -0.26
CA LYS A 106 0.93 -2.29 -1.47
C LYS A 106 -0.35 -2.23 -2.30
N GLY A 107 -1.41 -1.61 -1.76
CA GLY A 107 -2.71 -1.57 -2.41
C GLY A 107 -3.34 -2.96 -2.53
N GLY A 108 -4.20 -3.14 -3.54
CA GLY A 108 -4.95 -4.36 -3.73
C GLY A 108 -6.20 -4.42 -2.87
N ILE A 109 -6.73 -5.62 -2.67
CA ILE A 109 -7.93 -5.89 -1.90
C ILE A 109 -7.55 -6.77 -0.68
N PRO A 110 -8.13 -6.55 0.50
CA PRO A 110 -7.83 -7.37 1.67
C PRO A 110 -8.06 -8.86 1.37
N TYR A 111 -7.11 -9.70 1.79
CA TYR A 111 -7.18 -11.14 1.60
C TYR A 111 -8.51 -11.70 2.14
N GLN A 112 -9.10 -12.66 1.43
CA GLN A 112 -10.40 -13.29 1.70
C GLN A 112 -11.64 -12.37 1.65
N SER A 113 -11.50 -11.12 1.21
CA SER A 113 -12.65 -10.19 1.16
C SER A 113 -13.64 -10.47 0.03
N GLN A 114 -13.24 -11.25 -0.99
CA GLN A 114 -14.12 -11.63 -2.10
C GLN A 114 -15.13 -12.75 -1.74
N ASN A 115 -14.94 -13.41 -0.58
CA ASN A 115 -15.75 -14.57 -0.15
C ASN A 115 -15.80 -15.71 -1.20
N GLN A 116 -14.79 -15.80 -2.04
CA GLN A 116 -14.65 -16.82 -3.06
C GLN A 116 -13.33 -17.56 -2.88
N LYS A 117 -13.39 -18.89 -2.95
CA LYS A 117 -12.19 -19.73 -2.93
C LYS A 117 -11.66 -19.91 -4.33
N THR A 118 -10.36 -19.91 -4.46
CA THR A 118 -9.66 -20.20 -5.71
C THR A 118 -8.45 -21.09 -5.46
N ILE A 119 -8.05 -21.82 -6.48
CA ILE A 119 -6.87 -22.68 -6.43
C ILE A 119 -5.83 -22.11 -7.39
N CYS A 120 -4.60 -21.95 -6.93
CA CYS A 120 -3.48 -21.51 -7.73
C CYS A 120 -2.38 -22.57 -7.75
N ALA A 121 -2.00 -23.02 -8.95
CA ALA A 121 -0.88 -23.93 -9.13
C ALA A 121 0.42 -23.12 -9.31
N VAL A 122 1.41 -23.38 -8.45
CA VAL A 122 2.74 -22.77 -8.49
C VAL A 122 3.76 -23.83 -8.87
N TYR A 123 4.37 -23.66 -10.04
CA TYR A 123 5.38 -24.58 -10.58
C TYR A 123 6.61 -23.86 -11.14
N ASP A 124 6.55 -22.54 -11.26
CA ASP A 124 7.63 -21.65 -11.66
C ASP A 124 7.40 -20.24 -11.12
N GLU A 125 8.26 -19.31 -11.48
CA GLU A 125 8.19 -17.93 -11.05
C GLU A 125 6.99 -17.17 -11.63
N ILE A 126 6.59 -17.49 -12.87
CA ILE A 126 5.47 -16.84 -13.56
C ILE A 126 4.13 -17.27 -12.92
N SER A 127 3.97 -18.55 -12.65
CA SER A 127 2.78 -19.07 -11.97
C SER A 127 2.67 -18.54 -10.52
N ALA A 128 3.81 -18.32 -9.86
CA ALA A 128 3.84 -17.68 -8.55
C ALA A 128 3.41 -16.20 -8.61
N VAL A 129 3.81 -15.45 -9.64
CA VAL A 129 3.34 -14.07 -9.85
C VAL A 129 1.83 -14.05 -10.13
N SER A 130 1.32 -14.98 -10.94
CA SER A 130 -0.12 -15.11 -11.18
C SER A 130 -0.89 -15.39 -9.89
N SER A 131 -0.39 -16.30 -9.06
CA SER A 131 -0.96 -16.61 -7.74
C SER A 131 -0.95 -15.40 -6.82
N PHE A 132 0.15 -14.64 -6.83
CA PHE A 132 0.28 -13.40 -6.06
C PHE A 132 -0.75 -12.35 -6.49
N GLU A 133 -0.95 -12.13 -7.79
CA GLU A 133 -1.98 -11.20 -8.29
C GLU A 133 -3.40 -11.66 -7.93
N THR A 134 -3.68 -12.98 -7.95
CA THR A 134 -4.97 -13.54 -7.51
C THR A 134 -5.23 -13.26 -6.03
N ILE A 135 -4.23 -13.48 -5.16
CA ILE A 135 -4.31 -13.17 -3.73
C ILE A 135 -4.53 -11.67 -3.51
N LYS A 136 -3.83 -10.83 -4.26
CA LYS A 136 -3.95 -9.37 -4.21
C LYS A 136 -5.34 -8.87 -4.62
N GLN A 137 -6.09 -9.65 -5.40
CA GLN A 137 -7.50 -9.39 -5.71
C GLN A 137 -8.46 -9.78 -4.56
N GLY A 138 -7.95 -10.31 -3.46
CA GLY A 138 -8.73 -10.59 -2.25
C GLY A 138 -9.42 -11.95 -2.23
N TYR A 139 -9.02 -12.89 -3.09
CA TYR A 139 -9.54 -14.26 -3.06
C TYR A 139 -8.94 -15.07 -1.91
N ASP A 140 -9.75 -15.99 -1.36
CA ASP A 140 -9.28 -17.05 -0.46
C ASP A 140 -8.58 -18.12 -1.30
N THR A 141 -7.26 -18.11 -1.27
CA THR A 141 -6.43 -18.85 -2.22
C THR A 141 -5.73 -20.04 -1.57
N GLN A 142 -6.03 -21.24 -2.05
CA GLN A 142 -5.24 -22.44 -1.79
C GLN A 142 -4.12 -22.54 -2.83
N ILE A 143 -2.88 -22.70 -2.41
CA ILE A 143 -1.75 -22.85 -3.32
C ILE A 143 -1.36 -24.32 -3.44
N ILE A 144 -1.37 -24.84 -4.65
CA ILE A 144 -0.85 -26.15 -5.00
C ILE A 144 0.55 -25.98 -5.58
N VAL A 145 1.56 -26.50 -4.90
CA VAL A 145 2.96 -26.44 -5.32
C VAL A 145 3.29 -27.67 -6.15
N CYS A 146 3.41 -27.52 -7.45
CA CYS A 146 3.71 -28.58 -8.37
C CYS A 146 5.22 -28.65 -8.66
N TYR A 147 5.88 -29.76 -8.37
CA TYR A 147 7.31 -29.95 -8.57
C TYR A 147 7.63 -31.27 -9.25
N ARG A 148 8.72 -31.31 -10.02
CA ARG A 148 9.23 -32.52 -10.71
C ARG A 148 10.41 -33.13 -9.96
N GLN A 149 11.25 -32.27 -9.38
CA GLN A 149 12.45 -32.67 -8.62
C GLN A 149 12.45 -31.98 -7.26
N LYS A 150 12.93 -32.68 -6.25
CA LYS A 150 13.04 -32.16 -4.88
C LYS A 150 13.89 -30.88 -4.79
N SER A 151 14.85 -30.69 -5.70
CA SER A 151 15.68 -29.49 -5.79
C SER A 151 14.86 -28.22 -6.13
N GLU A 152 13.73 -28.35 -6.85
CA GLU A 152 12.85 -27.23 -7.18
C GLU A 152 12.09 -26.69 -5.96
N LEU A 153 11.80 -27.55 -4.98
CA LEU A 153 11.04 -27.18 -3.76
C LEU A 153 11.67 -26.02 -2.99
N MET A 154 12.99 -25.96 -2.91
CA MET A 154 13.68 -24.89 -2.19
C MET A 154 13.46 -23.52 -2.83
N ASN A 155 13.44 -23.47 -4.16
CA ASN A 155 13.19 -22.22 -4.89
C ASN A 155 11.72 -21.83 -4.80
N LEU A 156 10.80 -22.76 -4.99
CA LEU A 156 9.36 -22.53 -4.87
C LEU A 156 8.99 -22.06 -3.45
N ALA A 157 9.56 -22.67 -2.42
CA ALA A 157 9.37 -22.24 -1.03
C ALA A 157 9.86 -20.81 -0.78
N LYS A 158 11.02 -20.42 -1.34
CA LYS A 158 11.51 -19.04 -1.24
C LYS A 158 10.55 -18.03 -1.88
N ILE A 159 10.00 -18.36 -3.04
CA ILE A 159 9.05 -17.49 -3.76
C ILE A 159 7.77 -17.34 -2.93
N ILE A 160 7.21 -18.44 -2.42
CA ILE A 160 5.99 -18.43 -1.63
C ILE A 160 6.18 -17.65 -0.31
N ASN A 161 7.33 -17.78 0.33
CA ASN A 161 7.67 -17.03 1.54
C ASN A 161 7.70 -15.50 1.33
N GLN A 162 7.78 -15.00 0.10
CA GLN A 162 7.63 -13.58 -0.19
C GLN A 162 6.17 -13.11 -0.19
N ILE A 163 5.22 -14.02 -0.33
CA ILE A 163 3.78 -13.72 -0.35
C ILE A 163 3.24 -13.64 1.08
N ILE A 164 3.64 -14.54 1.95
CA ILE A 164 3.13 -14.68 3.33
C ILE A 164 3.12 -13.35 4.12
N PRO A 165 4.19 -12.53 4.13
CA PRO A 165 4.20 -11.27 4.88
C PRO A 165 3.20 -10.21 4.39
N ARG A 166 2.52 -10.47 3.27
CA ARG A 166 1.54 -9.55 2.68
C ARG A 166 0.10 -9.87 3.06
N LEU A 167 -0.08 -10.98 3.75
CA LEU A 167 -1.39 -11.44 4.22
C LEU A 167 -1.61 -10.96 5.66
N VAL A 168 -2.85 -10.66 5.99
CA VAL A 168 -3.26 -10.35 7.38
C VAL A 168 -3.13 -11.60 8.25
N GLN A 169 -3.36 -12.76 7.66
CA GLN A 169 -3.16 -14.06 8.31
C GLN A 169 -1.76 -14.55 8.01
N ASP A 170 -1.00 -14.93 9.05
CA ASP A 170 0.36 -15.49 8.90
C ASP A 170 0.38 -16.92 8.31
N LYS A 171 -0.75 -17.37 7.75
CA LYS A 171 -0.92 -18.72 7.23
C LYS A 171 -1.59 -18.68 5.88
N ILE A 172 -1.07 -19.50 4.97
CA ILE A 172 -1.68 -19.83 3.69
C ILE A 172 -1.69 -21.36 3.57
N GLU A 173 -2.77 -21.90 3.03
CA GLU A 173 -2.88 -23.33 2.80
C GLU A 173 -2.02 -23.74 1.60
N LEU A 174 -1.11 -24.69 1.79
CA LEU A 174 -0.19 -25.19 0.78
C LEU A 174 -0.35 -26.70 0.63
N GLU A 175 -0.53 -27.15 -0.58
CA GLU A 175 -0.42 -28.55 -0.95
C GLU A 175 0.76 -28.78 -1.88
N PHE A 176 1.41 -29.94 -1.77
CA PHE A 176 2.59 -30.25 -2.58
C PHE A 176 2.33 -31.47 -3.46
N PHE A 177 2.41 -31.27 -4.77
CA PHE A 177 2.22 -32.31 -5.77
C PHE A 177 3.52 -32.65 -6.50
N HIS A 178 3.93 -33.92 -6.40
CA HIS A 178 5.05 -34.43 -7.17
C HIS A 178 4.60 -34.91 -8.54
N LEU A 179 4.97 -34.18 -9.59
CA LEU A 179 4.66 -34.54 -10.97
C LEU A 179 5.71 -35.50 -11.53
N LYS A 180 5.35 -36.75 -11.79
CA LYS A 180 6.22 -37.79 -12.33
C LYS A 180 6.43 -37.63 -13.84
N ILE A 181 6.95 -36.47 -14.30
CA ILE A 181 7.16 -36.18 -15.72
C ILE A 181 8.64 -36.03 -16.00
N LYS A 182 9.13 -36.67 -17.08
CA LYS A 182 10.51 -36.50 -17.55
C LYS A 182 10.61 -35.18 -18.34
N PRO A 183 11.54 -34.27 -18.01
CA PRO A 183 11.67 -32.99 -18.69
C PRO A 183 12.40 -33.13 -20.01
N ASN A 184 11.72 -33.44 -21.11
CA ASN A 184 12.32 -33.48 -22.45
C ASN A 184 11.38 -32.87 -23.49
N GLY A 185 11.65 -31.62 -23.91
CA GLY A 185 11.05 -30.94 -25.06
C GLY A 185 9.63 -30.35 -24.85
N ILE A 186 9.16 -29.64 -25.86
CA ILE A 186 7.87 -28.92 -25.87
C ILE A 186 6.66 -29.82 -25.60
N LYS A 187 6.69 -31.06 -26.11
CA LYS A 187 5.61 -32.03 -25.85
C LYS A 187 5.45 -32.33 -24.36
N ASN A 188 6.52 -32.39 -23.61
CA ASN A 188 6.50 -32.64 -22.18
C ASN A 188 6.03 -31.42 -21.37
N TYR A 189 6.23 -30.21 -21.87
CA TYR A 189 5.68 -29.01 -21.27
C TYR A 189 4.16 -28.98 -21.35
N LEU A 190 3.56 -29.35 -22.50
CA LEU A 190 2.13 -29.48 -22.65
C LEU A 190 1.53 -30.57 -21.73
N ILE A 191 2.20 -31.70 -21.60
CA ILE A 191 1.80 -32.77 -20.65
C ILE A 191 1.88 -32.24 -19.20
N TYR A 192 2.89 -31.46 -18.88
CA TYR A 192 3.08 -30.85 -17.58
C TYR A 192 1.94 -29.90 -17.23
N VAL A 193 1.60 -28.98 -18.15
CA VAL A 193 0.49 -28.03 -17.96
C VAL A 193 -0.83 -28.77 -17.83
N ASN A 194 -1.11 -29.77 -18.69
CA ASN A 194 -2.34 -30.55 -18.60
C ASN A 194 -2.45 -31.32 -17.27
N SER A 195 -1.33 -31.90 -16.77
CA SER A 195 -1.32 -32.59 -15.48
C SER A 195 -1.59 -31.66 -14.30
N ILE A 196 -1.24 -30.38 -14.41
CA ILE A 196 -1.59 -29.35 -13.41
C ILE A 196 -3.07 -29.01 -13.48
N LEU A 197 -3.65 -28.94 -14.68
CA LEU A 197 -5.07 -28.62 -14.87
C LEU A 197 -6.01 -29.75 -14.44
N GLU A 198 -5.51 -30.97 -14.30
CA GLU A 198 -6.26 -32.16 -13.85
C GLU A 198 -6.25 -32.32 -12.30
N ILE A 199 -5.48 -31.50 -11.56
CA ILE A 199 -5.44 -31.48 -10.10
C ILE A 199 -6.57 -30.62 -9.55
#